data_181e1f8f4b197df70354b2b816a9dd50
#
_entry.id   181e1f8f4b197df70354b2b816a9dd50
#
_cell.length_a   1.000
_cell.length_b   1.000
_cell.length_c   1.000
_cell.angle_alpha   90.00
_cell.angle_beta   90.00
_cell.angle_gamma   90.00
#
_symmetry.space_group_name_H-M   'P 1'
#
loop_
_entity.id
_entity.type
_entity.pdbx_description
1 polymer ?
#
loop_
_entity_poly.entity_id
_entity_poly.type
_entity_poly.pdbx_seq_one_letter_code
_entity_poly.pdbx_strand_id
1 'polypeptide(L)'
;MGVVIIAEKPSVANDIAKVLGANSKTDTHWHGNDIIVTWAIGHLLQLKYMDDYDEAFKDWRKTIDRLPYIPESFEYKPIGGRGKKQLTAINKLIKSKDVDEIVNACDAAREGELIFRTIVQHSKTKTKTSRMWLQSMTKASIQQAWDERVSGEEYLSLIHISEPTRLRRIAYAVFCVKKK
;
A
#
# COMPACT_ATOMS: atom_id res chain seq x y z
N MET A 1 -3.28 -23.67 -4.40
CA MET A 1 -2.33 -22.77 -3.68
C MET A 1 -2.42 -21.42 -4.34
N GLY A 2 -3.19 -20.50 -3.77
CA GLY A 2 -3.49 -19.20 -4.40
C GLY A 2 -2.47 -18.13 -4.04
N VAL A 3 -1.97 -17.42 -5.04
CA VAL A 3 -1.05 -16.27 -4.84
C VAL A 3 -1.72 -14.98 -5.29
N VAL A 4 -1.70 -13.96 -4.45
CA VAL A 4 -2.16 -12.61 -4.81
C VAL A 4 -0.97 -11.68 -4.97
N ILE A 5 -0.80 -11.13 -6.16
CA ILE A 5 0.26 -10.16 -6.50
C ILE A 5 -0.37 -8.77 -6.50
N ILE A 6 0.24 -7.83 -5.78
CA ILE A 6 -0.19 -6.43 -5.73
C ILE A 6 0.85 -5.57 -6.44
N ALA A 7 0.49 -5.03 -7.60
CA ALA A 7 1.27 -4.06 -8.35
C ALA A 7 0.91 -2.62 -7.96
N GLU A 8 1.76 -1.64 -8.28
CA GLU A 8 1.48 -0.24 -7.99
C GLU A 8 0.48 0.38 -8.96
N LYS A 9 0.50 -0.07 -10.23
CA LYS A 9 -0.29 0.51 -11.33
C LYS A 9 -0.96 -0.56 -12.17
N PRO A 10 -2.10 -0.25 -12.82
CA PRO A 10 -2.79 -1.19 -13.70
C PRO A 10 -1.94 -1.72 -14.87
N SER A 11 -1.07 -0.87 -15.44
CA SER A 11 -0.17 -1.26 -16.54
C SER A 11 0.82 -2.33 -16.10
N VAL A 12 1.45 -2.14 -14.94
CA VAL A 12 2.39 -3.11 -14.37
C VAL A 12 1.69 -4.43 -14.05
N ALA A 13 0.48 -4.38 -13.47
CA ALA A 13 -0.33 -5.58 -13.23
C ALA A 13 -0.64 -6.34 -14.51
N ASN A 14 -0.96 -5.65 -15.62
CA ASN A 14 -1.20 -6.25 -16.91
C ASN A 14 0.03 -6.97 -17.46
N ASP A 15 1.20 -6.37 -17.34
CA ASP A 15 2.44 -6.96 -17.85
C ASP A 15 2.84 -8.20 -17.03
N ILE A 16 2.73 -8.13 -15.71
CA ILE A 16 2.94 -9.28 -14.81
C ILE A 16 1.94 -10.40 -15.13
N ALA A 17 0.66 -10.08 -15.27
CA ALA A 17 -0.39 -11.04 -15.55
C ALA A 17 -0.13 -11.82 -16.86
N LYS A 18 0.26 -11.12 -17.93
CA LYS A 18 0.62 -11.73 -19.22
C LYS A 18 1.80 -12.69 -19.10
N VAL A 19 2.83 -12.32 -18.35
CA VAL A 19 4.03 -13.15 -18.19
C VAL A 19 3.74 -14.39 -17.37
N LEU A 20 2.95 -14.27 -16.30
CA LEU A 20 2.64 -15.37 -15.40
C LEU A 20 1.39 -16.18 -15.82
N GLY A 21 0.75 -15.82 -16.92
CA GLY A 21 -0.38 -16.57 -17.50
C GLY A 21 -1.73 -16.32 -16.80
N ALA A 22 -1.87 -15.23 -16.06
CA ALA A 22 -3.16 -14.79 -15.52
C ALA A 22 -3.95 -14.02 -16.59
N ASN A 23 -4.62 -14.72 -17.48
CA ASN A 23 -5.17 -14.15 -18.72
C ASN A 23 -6.62 -13.65 -18.61
N SER A 24 -7.33 -13.96 -17.52
CA SER A 24 -8.72 -13.54 -17.31
C SER A 24 -8.78 -12.22 -16.58
N LYS A 25 -9.34 -11.18 -17.21
CA LYS A 25 -9.43 -9.82 -16.68
C LYS A 25 -10.78 -9.55 -16.04
N THR A 26 -10.76 -8.91 -14.88
CA THR A 26 -11.91 -8.27 -14.24
C THR A 26 -11.68 -6.76 -14.10
N ASP A 27 -12.66 -6.05 -13.53
CA ASP A 27 -12.52 -4.60 -13.26
C ASP A 27 -11.40 -4.26 -12.27
N THR A 28 -11.01 -5.21 -11.40
CA THR A 28 -10.12 -4.96 -10.25
C THR A 28 -8.88 -5.84 -10.22
N HIS A 29 -8.82 -6.88 -11.03
CA HIS A 29 -7.69 -7.82 -11.04
C HIS A 29 -7.65 -8.68 -12.31
N TRP A 30 -6.53 -9.33 -12.53
CA TRP A 30 -6.33 -10.44 -13.47
C TRP A 30 -6.26 -11.75 -12.69
N HIS A 31 -6.73 -12.84 -13.27
CA HIS A 31 -6.63 -14.17 -12.65
C HIS A 31 -6.36 -15.28 -13.67
N GLY A 32 -5.74 -16.33 -13.22
CA GLY A 32 -5.38 -17.54 -13.98
C GLY A 32 -4.18 -18.24 -13.36
N ASN A 33 -4.00 -19.52 -13.60
CA ASN A 33 -2.89 -20.34 -13.09
C ASN A 33 -2.68 -20.23 -11.57
N ASP A 34 -3.75 -20.23 -10.78
CA ASP A 34 -3.71 -20.04 -9.33
C ASP A 34 -3.10 -18.68 -8.87
N ILE A 35 -2.95 -17.75 -9.79
CA ILE A 35 -2.40 -16.42 -9.55
C ILE A 35 -3.49 -15.37 -9.76
N ILE A 36 -3.57 -14.43 -8.84
CA ILE A 36 -4.38 -13.21 -8.95
C ILE A 36 -3.44 -12.02 -8.96
N VAL A 37 -3.52 -11.19 -9.99
CA VAL A 37 -2.72 -9.95 -10.09
C VAL A 37 -3.65 -8.76 -9.99
N THR A 38 -3.55 -8.03 -8.90
CA THR A 38 -4.30 -6.79 -8.66
C THR A 38 -3.35 -5.60 -8.61
N TRP A 39 -3.88 -4.39 -8.47
CA TRP A 39 -3.09 -3.16 -8.48
C TRP A 39 -3.59 -2.12 -7.49
N ALA A 40 -2.68 -1.31 -7.01
CA ALA A 40 -3.02 -0.05 -6.37
C ALA A 40 -3.22 1.06 -7.43
N ILE A 41 -3.76 2.18 -7.02
CA ILE A 41 -3.87 3.41 -7.84
C ILE A 41 -3.09 4.49 -7.09
N GLY A 42 -1.78 4.29 -6.95
CA GLY A 42 -0.97 5.03 -6.00
C GLY A 42 -1.35 4.69 -4.55
N HIS A 43 -1.25 5.65 -3.63
CA HIS A 43 -1.70 5.45 -2.26
C HIS A 43 -3.21 5.23 -2.19
N LEU A 44 -3.65 4.13 -1.60
CA LEU A 44 -5.05 3.82 -1.33
C LEU A 44 -5.48 4.23 0.09
N LEU A 45 -4.50 4.47 0.94
CA LEU A 45 -4.64 4.84 2.34
C LEU A 45 -3.86 6.12 2.63
N GLN A 46 -4.39 6.95 3.50
CA GLN A 46 -3.73 8.15 4.03
C GLN A 46 -3.85 8.17 5.54
N LEU A 47 -2.92 8.84 6.21
CA LEU A 47 -3.05 9.07 7.64
C LEU A 47 -4.33 9.85 7.94
N LYS A 48 -4.95 9.53 9.04
CA LYS A 48 -6.05 10.35 9.58
C LYS A 48 -5.54 11.76 9.88
N TYR A 49 -6.36 12.76 9.63
CA TYR A 49 -6.11 14.13 10.06
C TYR A 49 -6.52 14.35 11.51
N MET A 50 -6.18 15.48 12.08
CA MET A 50 -6.53 15.82 13.47
C MET A 50 -8.05 15.80 13.72
N ASP A 51 -8.83 16.27 12.76
CA ASP A 51 -10.29 16.29 12.80
C ASP A 51 -10.94 14.89 12.67
N ASP A 52 -10.19 13.89 12.21
CA ASP A 52 -10.65 12.49 12.22
C ASP A 52 -10.53 11.85 13.62
N TYR A 53 -9.69 12.41 14.51
CA TYR A 53 -9.52 11.95 15.88
C TYR A 53 -10.36 12.74 16.88
N ASP A 54 -10.48 14.06 16.68
CA ASP A 54 -11.25 14.97 17.52
C ASP A 54 -11.92 16.04 16.65
N GLU A 55 -13.25 16.02 16.61
CA GLU A 55 -14.06 16.94 15.79
C GLU A 55 -13.81 18.42 16.08
N ALA A 56 -13.30 18.76 17.27
CA ALA A 56 -12.96 20.15 17.61
C ALA A 56 -11.92 20.73 16.66
N PHE A 57 -11.05 19.90 16.05
CA PHE A 57 -10.03 20.33 15.08
C PHE A 57 -10.58 20.63 13.69
N LYS A 58 -11.88 20.45 13.42
CA LYS A 58 -12.52 20.95 12.19
C LYS A 58 -12.39 22.49 12.07
N ASP A 59 -12.43 23.18 13.21
CA ASP A 59 -12.09 24.60 13.29
C ASP A 59 -10.76 24.79 14.02
N TRP A 60 -9.66 24.60 13.29
CA TRP A 60 -8.31 24.69 13.84
C TRP A 60 -7.98 26.04 14.50
N ARG A 61 -8.71 27.12 14.14
CA ARG A 61 -8.52 28.44 14.74
C ARG A 61 -8.92 28.48 16.22
N LYS A 62 -9.91 27.68 16.59
CA LYS A 62 -10.39 27.56 17.98
C LYS A 62 -9.55 26.58 18.81
N THR A 63 -8.71 25.79 18.14
CA THR A 63 -7.92 24.74 18.79
C THR A 63 -6.42 24.97 18.72
N ILE A 64 -6.00 26.21 18.37
CA ILE A 64 -4.61 26.58 18.21
C ILE A 64 -3.79 26.36 19.50
N ASP A 65 -4.42 26.59 20.65
CA ASP A 65 -3.80 26.40 21.96
C ASP A 65 -3.60 24.92 22.35
N ARG A 66 -4.27 24.02 21.63
CA ARG A 66 -4.14 22.56 21.80
C ARG A 66 -3.08 21.94 20.87
N LEU A 67 -2.36 22.74 20.12
CA LEU A 67 -1.26 22.28 19.27
C LEU A 67 0.08 22.26 20.04
N PRO A 68 0.98 21.31 19.77
CA PRO A 68 0.87 20.24 18.80
C PRO A 68 -0.07 19.11 19.26
N TYR A 69 -0.96 18.66 18.39
CA TYR A 69 -1.79 17.48 18.64
C TYR A 69 -1.05 16.23 18.19
N ILE A 70 -0.80 15.31 19.09
CA ILE A 70 -0.16 14.01 18.82
C ILE A 70 -1.14 12.93 19.25
N PRO A 71 -1.71 12.15 18.30
CA PRO A 71 -2.61 11.06 18.64
C PRO A 71 -1.83 9.93 19.35
N GLU A 72 -2.49 9.16 20.21
CA GLU A 72 -1.89 7.99 20.87
C GLU A 72 -1.40 6.95 19.86
N SER A 73 -2.10 6.80 18.75
CA SER A 73 -1.71 5.94 17.63
C SER A 73 -2.02 6.61 16.29
N PHE A 74 -1.11 6.48 15.33
CA PHE A 74 -1.33 6.96 13.96
C PHE A 74 -2.13 5.93 13.17
N GLU A 75 -3.33 6.31 12.76
CA GLU A 75 -4.22 5.44 12.00
C GLU A 75 -4.34 5.88 10.56
N TYR A 76 -4.60 4.91 9.68
CA TYR A 76 -4.85 5.14 8.26
C TYR A 76 -6.35 5.10 7.96
N LYS A 77 -6.79 5.97 7.05
CA LYS A 77 -8.13 5.95 6.47
C LYS A 77 -8.06 5.77 4.95
N PRO A 78 -9.06 5.08 4.34
CA PRO A 78 -9.13 4.95 2.89
C PRO A 78 -9.26 6.32 2.21
N ILE A 79 -8.53 6.50 1.12
CA ILE A 79 -8.73 7.61 0.20
C ILE A 79 -10.05 7.37 -0.55
N GLY A 80 -10.89 8.40 -0.66
CA GLY A 80 -12.21 8.31 -1.26
C GLY A 80 -12.21 7.95 -2.76
N GLY A 81 -13.41 7.81 -3.35
CA GLY A 81 -13.59 7.60 -4.77
C GLY A 81 -13.11 6.21 -5.26
N ARG A 82 -12.41 6.19 -6.39
CA ARG A 82 -11.90 4.96 -7.02
C ARG A 82 -10.93 4.19 -6.10
N GLY A 83 -10.14 4.88 -5.30
CA GLY A 83 -9.19 4.26 -4.37
C GLY A 83 -9.88 3.39 -3.33
N LYS A 84 -10.99 3.84 -2.75
CA LYS A 84 -11.77 3.08 -1.78
C LYS A 84 -12.34 1.79 -2.38
N LYS A 85 -12.88 1.87 -3.61
CA LYS A 85 -13.42 0.70 -4.33
C LYS A 85 -12.32 -0.34 -4.57
N GLN A 86 -11.16 0.11 -5.06
CA GLN A 86 -10.01 -0.76 -5.33
C GLN A 86 -9.45 -1.38 -4.04
N LEU A 87 -9.30 -0.60 -2.97
CA LEU A 87 -8.86 -1.11 -1.66
C LEU A 87 -9.81 -2.20 -1.12
N THR A 88 -11.13 -2.00 -1.27
CA THR A 88 -12.12 -2.99 -0.86
C THR A 88 -11.97 -4.29 -1.64
N ALA A 89 -11.73 -4.20 -2.96
CA ALA A 89 -11.47 -5.36 -3.80
C ALA A 89 -10.19 -6.10 -3.38
N ILE A 90 -9.08 -5.37 -3.19
CA ILE A 90 -7.82 -5.95 -2.72
C ILE A 90 -8.02 -6.67 -1.38
N ASN A 91 -8.66 -6.00 -0.40
CA ASN A 91 -8.92 -6.58 0.92
C ASN A 91 -9.74 -7.87 0.84
N LYS A 92 -10.71 -7.95 -0.08
CA LYS A 92 -11.50 -9.16 -0.31
C LYS A 92 -10.63 -10.30 -0.86
N LEU A 93 -9.75 -9.99 -1.81
CA LEU A 93 -8.84 -10.97 -2.40
C LEU A 93 -7.86 -11.53 -1.39
N ILE A 94 -7.12 -10.69 -0.67
CA ILE A 94 -6.08 -11.13 0.28
C ILE A 94 -6.62 -11.79 1.55
N LYS A 95 -7.91 -11.64 1.84
CA LYS A 95 -8.60 -12.33 2.96
C LYS A 95 -9.26 -13.64 2.54
N SER A 96 -9.20 -14.00 1.26
CA SER A 96 -9.72 -15.30 0.82
C SER A 96 -8.95 -16.44 1.48
N LYS A 97 -9.67 -17.49 1.88
CA LYS A 97 -9.06 -18.67 2.49
C LYS A 97 -8.16 -19.46 1.53
N ASP A 98 -8.33 -19.25 0.24
CA ASP A 98 -7.58 -19.92 -0.81
C ASP A 98 -6.22 -19.25 -1.10
N VAL A 99 -5.90 -18.14 -0.41
CA VAL A 99 -4.68 -17.37 -0.61
C VAL A 99 -3.65 -17.71 0.46
N ASP A 100 -2.54 -18.27 0.00
CA ASP A 100 -1.43 -18.72 0.84
C ASP A 100 -0.29 -17.69 0.88
N GLU A 101 -0.17 -16.85 -0.14
CA GLU A 101 0.92 -15.88 -0.27
C GLU A 101 0.42 -14.56 -0.89
N ILE A 102 0.92 -13.44 -0.38
CA ILE A 102 0.70 -12.10 -0.93
C ILE A 102 2.05 -11.55 -1.38
N VAL A 103 2.15 -11.25 -2.68
CA VAL A 103 3.40 -10.80 -3.31
C VAL A 103 3.36 -9.30 -3.55
N ASN A 104 4.35 -8.60 -3.04
CA ASN A 104 4.58 -7.19 -3.34
C ASN A 104 5.31 -7.05 -4.68
N ALA A 105 4.63 -6.53 -5.68
CA ALA A 105 5.17 -6.17 -6.99
C ALA A 105 5.00 -4.67 -7.29
N CYS A 106 4.94 -3.83 -6.24
CA CYS A 106 5.02 -2.38 -6.39
C CYS A 106 6.44 -1.95 -6.77
N ASP A 107 6.61 -0.70 -7.17
CA ASP A 107 7.90 -0.18 -7.61
C ASP A 107 9.02 -0.48 -6.60
N ALA A 108 10.23 -0.77 -7.11
CA ALA A 108 11.41 -1.14 -6.32
C ALA A 108 12.00 0.07 -5.58
N ALA A 109 11.18 0.72 -4.73
CA ALA A 109 11.52 1.91 -3.98
C ALA A 109 10.74 1.97 -2.65
N ARG A 110 11.10 2.92 -1.79
CA ARG A 110 10.44 3.18 -0.50
C ARG A 110 8.93 3.39 -0.64
N GLU A 111 8.50 4.11 -1.68
CA GLU A 111 7.10 4.41 -1.95
C GLU A 111 6.29 3.14 -2.23
N GLY A 112 6.79 2.27 -3.10
CA GLY A 112 6.14 1.00 -3.42
C GLY A 112 6.04 0.08 -2.21
N GLU A 113 7.08 0.03 -1.37
CA GLU A 113 7.04 -0.75 -0.13
C GLU A 113 5.99 -0.17 0.85
N LEU A 114 5.92 1.15 1.00
CA LEU A 114 4.96 1.80 1.87
C LEU A 114 3.51 1.56 1.41
N ILE A 115 3.23 1.65 0.11
CA ILE A 115 1.90 1.38 -0.46
C ILE A 115 1.47 -0.05 -0.10
N PHE A 116 2.33 -1.02 -0.35
CA PHE A 116 2.03 -2.42 -0.06
C PHE A 116 1.79 -2.67 1.43
N ARG A 117 2.70 -2.19 2.29
CA ARG A 117 2.62 -2.41 3.75
C ARG A 117 1.39 -1.78 4.37
N THR A 118 1.03 -0.57 3.97
CA THR A 118 -0.19 0.07 4.49
C THR A 118 -1.45 -0.72 4.11
N ILE A 119 -1.50 -1.33 2.92
CA ILE A 119 -2.60 -2.19 2.49
C ILE A 119 -2.66 -3.45 3.35
N VAL A 120 -1.54 -4.16 3.51
CA VAL A 120 -1.45 -5.40 4.31
C VAL A 120 -1.81 -5.13 5.78
N GLN A 121 -1.25 -4.08 6.36
CA GLN A 121 -1.55 -3.67 7.74
C GLN A 121 -3.03 -3.31 7.94
N HIS A 122 -3.61 -2.57 7.00
CA HIS A 122 -5.03 -2.21 7.04
C HIS A 122 -5.94 -3.45 6.94
N SER A 123 -5.55 -4.45 6.16
CA SER A 123 -6.30 -5.71 6.04
C SER A 123 -6.24 -6.58 7.27
N LYS A 124 -5.24 -6.39 8.14
CA LYS A 124 -4.95 -7.24 9.32
C LYS A 124 -4.77 -8.72 8.98
N THR A 125 -4.32 -9.04 7.77
CA THR A 125 -4.04 -10.41 7.37
C THR A 125 -2.74 -10.91 8.01
N LYS A 126 -2.68 -12.22 8.26
CA LYS A 126 -1.47 -12.93 8.73
C LYS A 126 -0.84 -13.78 7.61
N THR A 127 -1.35 -13.65 6.40
CA THR A 127 -0.86 -14.39 5.23
C THR A 127 0.59 -14.03 4.96
N LYS A 128 1.40 -15.03 4.61
CA LYS A 128 2.81 -14.86 4.25
C LYS A 128 2.96 -13.79 3.16
N THR A 129 3.94 -12.93 3.31
CA THR A 129 4.28 -11.91 2.32
C THR A 129 5.64 -12.17 1.69
N SER A 130 5.76 -11.91 0.40
CA SER A 130 7.01 -11.92 -0.33
C SER A 130 7.14 -10.70 -1.24
N ARG A 131 8.32 -10.49 -1.79
CA ARG A 131 8.67 -9.33 -2.61
C ARG A 131 9.26 -9.75 -3.96
N MET A 132 8.68 -9.29 -5.04
CA MET A 132 9.27 -9.25 -6.38
C MET A 132 10.02 -7.93 -6.56
N TRP A 133 11.32 -7.98 -6.84
CA TRP A 133 12.13 -6.77 -7.07
C TRP A 133 12.21 -6.45 -8.55
N LEU A 134 11.27 -5.64 -9.02
CA LEU A 134 11.15 -5.29 -10.44
C LEU A 134 12.04 -4.10 -10.81
N GLN A 135 13.09 -4.36 -11.57
CA GLN A 135 13.98 -3.31 -12.12
C GLN A 135 13.60 -2.92 -13.54
N SER A 136 12.95 -3.81 -14.27
CA SER A 136 12.52 -3.62 -15.66
C SER A 136 11.20 -4.37 -15.92
N MET A 137 10.44 -3.90 -16.91
CA MET A 137 9.18 -4.51 -17.32
C MET A 137 9.32 -5.47 -18.51
N THR A 138 10.53 -5.94 -18.80
CA THR A 138 10.73 -6.98 -19.82
C THR A 138 10.21 -8.33 -19.30
N LYS A 139 9.76 -9.20 -20.22
CA LYS A 139 9.27 -10.52 -19.89
C LYS A 139 10.30 -11.33 -19.06
N ALA A 140 11.56 -11.28 -19.45
CA ALA A 140 12.65 -11.97 -18.74
C ALA A 140 12.84 -11.44 -17.31
N SER A 141 12.82 -10.11 -17.14
CA SER A 141 12.99 -9.48 -15.83
C SER A 141 11.81 -9.76 -14.90
N ILE A 142 10.57 -9.79 -15.40
CA ILE A 142 9.39 -10.14 -14.61
C ILE A 142 9.48 -11.60 -14.17
N GLN A 143 9.85 -12.52 -15.08
CA GLN A 143 9.99 -13.94 -14.76
C GLN A 143 11.10 -14.16 -13.73
N GLN A 144 12.25 -13.54 -13.90
CA GLN A 144 13.34 -13.60 -12.94
C GLN A 144 12.92 -13.08 -11.56
N ALA A 145 12.28 -11.91 -11.49
CA ALA A 145 11.80 -11.35 -10.23
C ALA A 145 10.74 -12.23 -9.55
N TRP A 146 9.96 -12.98 -10.32
CA TRP A 146 9.02 -13.97 -9.80
C TRP A 146 9.74 -15.17 -9.19
N ASP A 147 10.74 -15.71 -9.87
CA ASP A 147 11.48 -16.89 -9.44
C ASP A 147 12.41 -16.59 -8.25
N GLU A 148 13.02 -15.40 -8.23
CA GLU A 148 13.96 -14.93 -7.21
C GLU A 148 13.27 -14.12 -6.08
N ARG A 149 11.93 -14.17 -5.95
CA ARG A 149 11.25 -13.39 -4.93
C ARG A 149 11.69 -13.78 -3.52
N VAL A 150 11.92 -12.77 -2.71
CA VAL A 150 12.46 -12.92 -1.35
C VAL A 150 11.36 -12.70 -0.30
N SER A 151 11.67 -13.02 0.96
CA SER A 151 10.76 -12.73 2.08
C SER A 151 10.39 -11.25 2.12
N GLY A 152 9.11 -10.97 2.37
CA GLY A 152 8.64 -9.59 2.51
C GLY A 152 9.32 -8.83 3.65
N GLU A 153 9.99 -9.48 4.60
CA GLU A 153 10.64 -8.83 5.74
C GLU A 153 11.99 -8.18 5.38
N GLU A 154 12.66 -8.64 4.33
CA GLU A 154 13.99 -8.14 3.95
C GLU A 154 14.04 -6.65 3.63
N TYR A 155 12.93 -6.07 3.14
CA TYR A 155 12.86 -4.66 2.74
C TYR A 155 12.14 -3.76 3.75
N LEU A 156 11.89 -4.23 4.96
CA LEU A 156 11.27 -3.41 6.02
C LEU A 156 12.11 -2.17 6.37
N SER A 157 13.43 -2.25 6.25
CA SER A 157 14.33 -1.12 6.49
C SER A 157 14.04 0.09 5.61
N LEU A 158 13.52 -0.10 4.40
CA LEU A 158 13.15 0.99 3.50
C LEU A 158 12.04 1.87 4.07
N ILE A 159 11.11 1.30 4.84
CA ILE A 159 10.00 2.04 5.47
C ILE A 159 10.53 2.84 6.66
N HIS A 160 11.39 2.26 7.47
CA HIS A 160 11.97 2.95 8.64
C HIS A 160 12.71 4.24 8.28
N ILE A 161 13.26 4.31 7.06
CA ILE A 161 13.91 5.52 6.55
C ILE A 161 12.88 6.58 6.13
N SER A 162 11.69 6.21 5.66
CA SER A 162 10.68 7.16 5.17
C SER A 162 9.67 7.61 6.23
N GLU A 163 9.33 6.80 7.18
CA GLU A 163 8.38 7.12 8.26
C GLU A 163 8.82 8.32 9.12
N PRO A 164 10.06 8.41 9.63
CA PRO A 164 10.53 9.56 10.40
C PRO A 164 10.45 10.88 9.62
N THR A 165 10.66 10.84 8.31
CA THR A 165 10.56 12.03 7.46
C THR A 165 9.11 12.50 7.32
N ARG A 166 8.16 11.58 7.27
CA ARG A 166 6.72 11.88 7.23
C ARG A 166 6.21 12.47 8.54
N LEU A 167 6.62 11.92 9.67
CA LEU A 167 6.35 12.46 11.00
C LEU A 167 6.95 13.86 11.18
N ARG A 168 8.18 14.10 10.72
CA ARG A 168 8.81 15.43 10.72
C ARG A 168 8.05 16.44 9.86
N ARG A 169 7.52 16.05 8.69
CA ARG A 169 6.72 16.94 7.84
C ARG A 169 5.40 17.32 8.51
N ILE A 170 4.75 16.39 9.20
CA ILE A 170 3.53 16.69 9.98
C ILE A 170 3.87 17.62 11.13
N ALA A 171 4.90 17.35 11.90
CA ALA A 171 5.37 18.21 12.98
C ALA A 171 5.81 19.59 12.45
N TYR A 172 6.49 19.66 11.31
CA TYR A 172 6.93 20.90 10.69
C TYR A 172 5.76 21.75 10.16
N ALA A 173 4.74 21.12 9.57
CA ALA A 173 3.53 21.82 9.14
C ALA A 173 2.80 22.45 10.33
N VAL A 174 2.75 21.77 11.48
CA VAL A 174 2.20 22.29 12.74
C VAL A 174 3.03 23.46 13.28
N PHE A 175 4.37 23.39 13.17
CA PHE A 175 5.26 24.48 13.59
C PHE A 175 5.16 25.73 12.70
N CYS A 176 4.97 25.57 11.39
CA CYS A 176 4.82 26.70 10.47
C CYS A 176 3.53 27.50 10.71
N VAL A 177 2.47 26.88 11.23
CA VAL A 177 1.22 27.57 11.58
C VAL A 177 1.37 28.43 12.85
N LYS A 178 2.31 28.10 13.75
CA LYS A 178 2.59 28.90 14.96
C LYS A 178 3.43 30.15 14.70
N LYS A 179 4.08 30.26 13.55
CA LYS A 179 5.01 31.38 13.24
C LYS A 179 4.39 32.53 12.42
N LYS A 180 3.10 32.45 12.09
CA LYS A 180 2.33 33.52 11.47
C LYS A 180 1.23 34.00 12.43
#